data_a020f50f9a45d73851f395b9c3eec498
#
_entry.id   a020f50f9a45d73851f395b9c3eec498
#
_cell.length_a   1.000
_cell.length_b   1.000
_cell.length_c   1.000
_cell.angle_alpha   90.00
_cell.angle_beta   90.00
_cell.angle_gamma   90.00
#
_symmetry.space_group_name_H-M   'P 1'
#
loop_
_entity.id
_entity.type
_entity.pdbx_description
1 polymer ?
#
loop_
_entity_poly.entity_id
_entity_poly.type
_entity_poly.pdbx_seq_one_letter_code
_entity_poly.pdbx_strand_id
1 'polypeptide(L)'
;MPKVLHIGPCDSPGGMANVMRILAEHPPEGWEAELLASHVVGSPWAKWRAYRKARSTLIRMLHDPTQRPDVVHLHTAADWSWWRKRRFALLAHAAGCKIVVHIHSGKFDQWLGPSSSKRCSAFKKLVLQAEAKVVVLSQDWHHNYSSTIGDTIVIPNPYDPKITPAAVSRDREHLLLLGRSDPVKGHHMAIEIATELNKTRPSLKLSMTGIAKSSFPYVTALGWVEEEEKIQLLRTASLLLLPSVYEGQPMVVLEAMACGLPIVASEHLTSLPSSVIRAGPTVGEWVKIVNAVLDSPPVQEAIDVKAELVETQTKWIECYTSYLTD
;
A
#
# COMPACT_ATOMS: atom_id res chain seq x y z
N MET A 1 1.09 -23.13 17.67
CA MET A 1 0.30 -22.40 16.67
C MET A 1 1.17 -22.23 15.43
N PRO A 2 0.63 -22.32 14.23
CA PRO A 2 1.40 -22.05 13.01
C PRO A 2 1.86 -20.59 12.98
N LYS A 3 3.03 -20.39 12.35
CA LYS A 3 3.72 -19.09 12.34
C LYS A 3 3.90 -18.56 10.93
N VAL A 4 3.58 -17.28 10.73
CA VAL A 4 3.89 -16.55 9.51
C VAL A 4 4.96 -15.49 9.78
N LEU A 5 6.02 -15.50 8.96
CA LEU A 5 7.07 -14.47 9.00
C LEU A 5 6.91 -13.52 7.81
N HIS A 6 6.53 -12.28 8.09
CA HIS A 6 6.45 -11.22 7.09
C HIS A 6 7.84 -10.60 6.86
N ILE A 7 8.35 -10.66 5.63
CA ILE A 7 9.64 -10.09 5.26
C ILE A 7 9.47 -8.90 4.30
N GLY A 8 9.83 -7.71 4.76
CA GLY A 8 9.67 -6.50 3.97
C GLY A 8 10.38 -5.28 4.55
N PRO A 9 9.95 -4.07 4.17
CA PRO A 9 10.49 -2.81 4.68
C PRO A 9 9.75 -2.33 5.94
N CYS A 10 9.45 -3.21 6.89
CA CYS A 10 8.59 -2.88 8.05
C CYS A 10 9.13 -1.72 8.93
N ASP A 11 10.46 -1.49 8.92
CA ASP A 11 11.09 -0.36 9.65
C ASP A 11 11.21 0.91 8.79
N SER A 12 10.59 0.95 7.62
CA SER A 12 10.65 2.10 6.72
C SER A 12 9.29 2.77 6.62
N PRO A 13 9.21 4.10 6.49
CA PRO A 13 7.94 4.77 6.31
C PRO A 13 7.29 4.42 4.96
N GLY A 14 5.96 4.25 4.96
CA GLY A 14 5.18 4.04 3.74
C GLY A 14 4.16 2.91 3.82
N GLY A 15 3.27 2.86 2.83
CA GLY A 15 2.10 1.98 2.81
C GLY A 15 2.41 0.50 3.01
N MET A 16 3.48 -0.03 2.38
CA MET A 16 3.85 -1.45 2.55
C MET A 16 4.23 -1.79 4.01
N ALA A 17 4.94 -0.89 4.69
CA ALA A 17 5.28 -1.08 6.10
C ALA A 17 4.02 -1.06 6.98
N ASN A 18 3.07 -0.17 6.66
CA ASN A 18 1.79 -0.10 7.37
C ASN A 18 0.98 -1.41 7.18
N VAL A 19 0.88 -1.91 5.94
CA VAL A 19 0.25 -3.22 5.67
C VAL A 19 0.89 -4.33 6.49
N MET A 20 2.23 -4.41 6.48
CA MET A 20 2.96 -5.43 7.25
C MET A 20 2.68 -5.34 8.75
N ARG A 21 2.63 -4.12 9.29
CA ARG A 21 2.33 -3.87 10.71
C ARG A 21 0.91 -4.34 11.05
N ILE A 22 -0.10 -3.97 10.25
CA ILE A 22 -1.49 -4.37 10.49
C ILE A 22 -1.63 -5.89 10.44
N LEU A 23 -1.03 -6.55 9.43
CA LEU A 23 -1.08 -8.02 9.32
C LEU A 23 -0.37 -8.74 10.48
N ALA A 24 0.68 -8.15 11.03
CA ALA A 24 1.39 -8.73 12.17
C ALA A 24 0.70 -8.45 13.53
N GLU A 25 0.10 -7.29 13.70
CA GLU A 25 -0.69 -6.94 14.91
C GLU A 25 -2.04 -7.67 14.95
N HIS A 26 -2.57 -8.02 13.78
CA HIS A 26 -3.87 -8.69 13.61
C HIS A 26 -3.71 -9.93 12.71
N PRO A 27 -2.96 -10.95 13.14
CA PRO A 27 -2.81 -12.18 12.37
C PRO A 27 -4.15 -12.90 12.25
N PRO A 28 -4.31 -13.80 11.26
CA PRO A 28 -5.46 -14.67 11.18
C PRO A 28 -5.65 -15.49 12.46
N GLU A 29 -6.90 -15.85 12.77
CA GLU A 29 -7.22 -16.63 13.96
C GLU A 29 -6.43 -17.95 13.97
N GLY A 30 -5.82 -18.25 15.12
CA GLY A 30 -5.00 -19.47 15.30
C GLY A 30 -3.58 -19.34 14.73
N TRP A 31 -3.13 -18.18 14.25
CA TRP A 31 -1.77 -17.94 13.74
C TRP A 31 -0.99 -16.96 14.61
N GLU A 32 0.33 -17.14 14.62
CA GLU A 32 1.28 -16.15 15.13
C GLU A 32 1.97 -15.45 13.97
N ALA A 33 2.22 -14.14 14.08
CA ALA A 33 2.90 -13.37 13.05
C ALA A 33 4.10 -12.63 13.59
N GLU A 34 5.20 -12.65 12.82
CA GLU A 34 6.42 -11.92 13.12
C GLU A 34 6.86 -11.05 11.94
N LEU A 35 7.59 -9.98 12.23
CA LEU A 35 8.13 -9.05 11.24
C LEU A 35 9.65 -9.19 11.12
N LEU A 36 10.16 -9.22 9.89
CA LEU A 36 11.59 -9.18 9.60
C LEU A 36 11.91 -8.06 8.61
N ALA A 37 12.56 -7.00 9.13
CA ALA A 37 12.97 -5.86 8.31
C ALA A 37 14.13 -6.22 7.38
N SER A 38 13.86 -6.26 6.08
CA SER A 38 14.86 -6.58 5.04
C SER A 38 15.38 -5.35 4.29
N HIS A 39 14.91 -4.16 4.65
CA HIS A 39 15.25 -2.90 4.03
C HIS A 39 15.06 -1.73 5.00
N VAL A 40 15.91 -0.71 4.86
CA VAL A 40 15.83 0.56 5.57
C VAL A 40 16.00 1.72 4.59
N VAL A 41 15.48 2.88 4.94
CA VAL A 41 15.78 4.13 4.22
C VAL A 41 17.22 4.55 4.55
N GLY A 42 17.96 5.05 3.55
CA GLY A 42 19.32 5.52 3.77
C GLY A 42 20.28 5.14 2.65
N SER A 43 21.57 5.17 2.95
CA SER A 43 22.64 4.91 1.99
C SER A 43 22.62 3.47 1.46
N PRO A 44 23.25 3.20 0.31
CA PRO A 44 23.40 1.82 -0.21
C PRO A 44 24.03 0.87 0.82
N TRP A 45 24.98 1.35 1.61
CA TRP A 45 25.62 0.59 2.67
C TRP A 45 24.63 0.22 3.81
N ALA A 46 23.81 1.17 4.26
CA ALA A 46 22.78 0.90 5.27
C ALA A 46 21.78 -0.16 4.78
N LYS A 47 21.33 -0.05 3.53
CA LYS A 47 20.44 -1.02 2.87
C LYS A 47 21.08 -2.41 2.78
N TRP A 48 22.35 -2.49 2.44
CA TRP A 48 23.10 -3.75 2.39
C TRP A 48 23.27 -4.38 3.77
N ARG A 49 23.59 -3.59 4.79
CA ARG A 49 23.68 -4.08 6.18
C ARG A 49 22.34 -4.62 6.67
N ALA A 50 21.24 -3.91 6.42
CA ALA A 50 19.89 -4.36 6.76
C ALA A 50 19.55 -5.70 6.10
N TYR A 51 19.83 -5.82 4.79
CA TYR A 51 19.67 -7.08 4.09
C TYR A 51 20.51 -8.21 4.69
N ARG A 52 21.79 -7.98 4.98
CA ARG A 52 22.65 -9.01 5.60
C ARG A 52 22.17 -9.42 6.99
N LYS A 53 21.76 -8.46 7.82
CA LYS A 53 21.17 -8.71 9.13
C LYS A 53 19.92 -9.59 9.00
N ALA A 54 18.98 -9.18 8.14
CA ALA A 54 17.76 -9.96 7.91
C ALA A 54 18.05 -11.38 7.43
N ARG A 55 19.00 -11.54 6.49
CA ARG A 55 19.41 -12.85 5.99
C ARG A 55 19.99 -13.73 7.11
N SER A 56 20.86 -13.18 7.93
CA SER A 56 21.46 -13.91 9.07
C SER A 56 20.41 -14.30 10.11
N THR A 57 19.46 -13.39 10.40
CA THR A 57 18.34 -13.68 11.31
C THR A 57 17.44 -14.78 10.74
N LEU A 58 17.04 -14.69 9.47
CA LEU A 58 16.25 -15.75 8.83
C LEU A 58 16.96 -17.11 8.91
N ILE A 59 18.24 -17.17 8.57
CA ILE A 59 19.01 -18.44 8.64
C ILE A 59 18.97 -19.02 10.05
N ARG A 60 19.14 -18.22 11.10
CA ARG A 60 19.04 -18.71 12.49
C ARG A 60 17.66 -19.27 12.80
N MET A 61 16.60 -18.55 12.42
CA MET A 61 15.21 -19.00 12.62
C MET A 61 14.95 -20.32 11.88
N LEU A 62 15.46 -20.47 10.65
CA LEU A 62 15.27 -21.69 9.86
C LEU A 62 15.98 -22.92 10.44
N HIS A 63 17.10 -22.73 11.16
CA HIS A 63 17.84 -23.81 11.83
C HIS A 63 17.27 -24.17 13.20
N ASP A 64 16.45 -23.33 13.80
CA ASP A 64 15.81 -23.58 15.08
C ASP A 64 14.37 -24.06 14.86
N PRO A 65 14.05 -25.33 15.10
CA PRO A 65 12.69 -25.86 14.90
C PRO A 65 11.60 -25.12 15.68
N THR A 66 11.95 -24.46 16.80
CA THR A 66 10.99 -23.71 17.63
C THR A 66 10.70 -22.32 17.09
N GLN A 67 11.60 -21.75 16.29
CA GLN A 67 11.48 -20.41 15.69
C GLN A 67 11.18 -20.46 14.19
N ARG A 68 11.28 -21.63 13.56
CA ARG A 68 11.06 -21.77 12.14
C ARG A 68 9.60 -21.45 11.79
N PRO A 69 9.37 -20.50 10.87
CA PRO A 69 8.01 -20.19 10.42
C PRO A 69 7.48 -21.31 9.50
N ASP A 70 6.17 -21.55 9.56
CA ASP A 70 5.48 -22.43 8.62
C ASP A 70 5.33 -21.74 7.25
N VAL A 71 5.05 -20.42 7.27
CA VAL A 71 4.88 -19.60 6.06
C VAL A 71 5.84 -18.42 6.12
N VAL A 72 6.56 -18.18 5.01
CA VAL A 72 7.32 -16.95 4.80
C VAL A 72 6.58 -16.08 3.77
N HIS A 73 6.03 -14.96 4.25
CA HIS A 73 5.26 -14.00 3.48
C HIS A 73 6.15 -12.84 3.05
N LEU A 74 6.46 -12.77 1.75
CA LEU A 74 7.38 -11.82 1.17
C LEU A 74 6.63 -10.64 0.58
N HIS A 75 6.74 -9.46 1.21
CA HIS A 75 6.18 -8.21 0.68
C HIS A 75 7.14 -7.59 -0.33
N THR A 76 6.75 -7.54 -1.60
CA THR A 76 7.65 -7.12 -2.68
C THR A 76 7.10 -5.98 -3.54
N ALA A 77 8.03 -5.22 -4.09
CA ALA A 77 7.86 -4.28 -5.18
C ALA A 77 8.81 -4.65 -6.31
N ALA A 78 8.85 -3.86 -7.37
CA ALA A 78 9.77 -4.01 -8.49
C ALA A 78 11.25 -3.90 -8.12
N ASP A 79 12.15 -4.17 -9.06
CA ASP A 79 13.59 -3.95 -9.03
C ASP A 79 14.32 -4.66 -7.88
N TRP A 80 15.15 -3.92 -7.16
CA TRP A 80 15.96 -4.44 -6.06
C TRP A 80 15.15 -5.04 -4.92
N SER A 81 13.87 -4.64 -4.77
CA SER A 81 12.97 -5.25 -3.79
C SER A 81 12.76 -6.72 -4.12
N TRP A 82 12.41 -7.02 -5.36
CA TRP A 82 12.24 -8.38 -5.84
C TRP A 82 13.52 -9.22 -5.73
N TRP A 83 14.67 -8.71 -6.21
CA TRP A 83 15.92 -9.47 -6.18
C TRP A 83 16.36 -9.87 -4.78
N ARG A 84 16.08 -9.05 -3.78
CA ARG A 84 16.30 -9.43 -2.38
C ARG A 84 15.33 -10.51 -1.92
N LYS A 85 14.03 -10.38 -2.21
CA LYS A 85 12.99 -11.31 -1.79
C LYS A 85 13.16 -12.69 -2.39
N ARG A 86 13.61 -12.79 -3.64
CA ARG A 86 13.94 -14.06 -4.27
C ARG A 86 14.91 -14.90 -3.46
N ARG A 87 15.92 -14.28 -2.85
CA ARG A 87 16.91 -14.99 -2.03
C ARG A 87 16.32 -15.50 -0.72
N PHE A 88 15.44 -14.75 -0.09
CA PHE A 88 14.71 -15.18 1.11
C PHE A 88 13.77 -16.34 0.78
N ALA A 89 13.03 -16.25 -0.35
CA ALA A 89 12.16 -17.33 -0.81
C ALA A 89 12.90 -18.68 -0.92
N LEU A 90 14.03 -18.68 -1.64
CA LEU A 90 14.80 -19.91 -1.86
C LEU A 90 15.40 -20.48 -0.56
N LEU A 91 15.86 -19.62 0.37
CA LEU A 91 16.37 -20.06 1.66
C LEU A 91 15.27 -20.68 2.51
N ALA A 92 14.10 -20.04 2.58
CA ALA A 92 12.99 -20.51 3.39
C ALA A 92 12.36 -21.79 2.80
N HIS A 93 12.17 -21.86 1.49
CA HIS A 93 11.69 -23.07 0.82
C HIS A 93 12.61 -24.27 1.04
N ALA A 94 13.93 -24.08 0.92
CA ALA A 94 14.91 -25.14 1.20
C ALA A 94 14.88 -25.67 2.63
N ALA A 95 14.33 -24.90 3.58
CA ALA A 95 14.12 -25.30 4.97
C ALA A 95 12.69 -25.85 5.23
N GLY A 96 11.89 -26.03 4.18
CA GLY A 96 10.53 -26.58 4.27
C GLY A 96 9.43 -25.57 4.56
N CYS A 97 9.73 -24.24 4.59
CA CYS A 97 8.71 -23.24 4.76
C CYS A 97 7.91 -23.06 3.47
N LYS A 98 6.63 -22.81 3.58
CA LYS A 98 5.75 -22.41 2.46
C LYS A 98 5.96 -20.92 2.14
N ILE A 99 5.82 -20.55 0.86
CA ILE A 99 6.21 -19.21 0.37
C ILE A 99 5.02 -18.48 -0.21
N VAL A 100 4.78 -17.25 0.30
CA VAL A 100 3.83 -16.30 -0.27
C VAL A 100 4.60 -15.10 -0.81
N VAL A 101 4.33 -14.72 -2.06
CA VAL A 101 4.89 -13.51 -2.71
C VAL A 101 3.76 -12.51 -2.90
N HIS A 102 3.75 -11.47 -2.08
CA HIS A 102 2.72 -10.42 -2.10
C HIS A 102 3.23 -9.19 -2.86
N ILE A 103 2.59 -8.87 -3.98
CA ILE A 103 2.99 -7.79 -4.87
C ILE A 103 2.26 -6.50 -4.46
N HIS A 104 3.02 -5.44 -4.15
CA HIS A 104 2.48 -4.14 -3.70
C HIS A 104 2.66 -2.99 -4.69
N SER A 105 3.46 -3.17 -5.74
CA SER A 105 3.83 -2.07 -6.63
C SER A 105 2.95 -2.01 -7.87
N GLY A 106 2.31 -0.87 -8.10
CA GLY A 106 1.56 -0.58 -9.33
C GLY A 106 2.40 -0.53 -10.62
N LYS A 107 3.74 -0.65 -10.50
CA LYS A 107 4.67 -0.74 -11.64
C LYS A 107 5.28 -2.14 -11.80
N PHE A 108 4.81 -3.11 -11.08
CA PHE A 108 5.43 -4.43 -11.11
C PHE A 108 5.28 -5.10 -12.48
N ASP A 109 4.16 -4.91 -13.16
CA ASP A 109 3.89 -5.37 -14.53
C ASP A 109 4.86 -4.75 -15.55
N GLN A 110 5.02 -3.41 -15.50
CA GLN A 110 5.95 -2.69 -16.38
C GLN A 110 7.40 -3.15 -16.16
N TRP A 111 7.78 -3.36 -14.89
CA TRP A 111 9.10 -3.88 -14.56
C TRP A 111 9.27 -5.34 -14.99
N LEU A 112 8.26 -6.17 -14.81
CA LEU A 112 8.25 -7.58 -15.21
C LEU A 112 8.41 -7.70 -16.73
N GLY A 113 7.73 -6.83 -17.47
CA GLY A 113 7.68 -6.83 -18.94
C GLY A 113 6.85 -7.98 -19.49
N PRO A 114 6.92 -8.20 -20.81
CA PRO A 114 6.13 -9.27 -21.46
C PRO A 114 6.58 -10.66 -21.00
N SER A 115 5.74 -11.67 -21.24
CA SER A 115 5.99 -13.06 -20.83
C SER A 115 7.31 -13.64 -21.37
N SER A 116 7.82 -13.09 -22.48
CA SER A 116 9.13 -13.43 -23.06
C SER A 116 10.33 -12.77 -22.37
N SER A 117 10.11 -11.82 -21.45
CA SER A 117 11.20 -11.11 -20.79
C SER A 117 12.01 -12.02 -19.86
N LYS A 118 13.32 -11.70 -19.72
CA LYS A 118 14.19 -12.40 -18.74
C LYS A 118 13.72 -12.25 -17.30
N ARG A 119 13.07 -11.11 -16.97
CA ARG A 119 12.54 -10.84 -15.63
C ARG A 119 11.32 -11.72 -15.36
N CYS A 120 10.39 -11.80 -16.31
CA CYS A 120 9.23 -12.67 -16.21
C CYS A 120 9.65 -14.14 -16.09
N SER A 121 10.56 -14.59 -16.92
CA SER A 121 11.10 -15.96 -16.84
C SER A 121 11.75 -16.27 -15.50
N ALA A 122 12.53 -15.31 -14.95
CA ALA A 122 13.16 -15.46 -13.63
C ALA A 122 12.13 -15.46 -12.49
N PHE A 123 11.05 -14.71 -12.63
CA PHE A 123 9.94 -14.68 -11.67
C PHE A 123 9.19 -16.02 -11.69
N LYS A 124 8.74 -16.48 -12.87
CA LYS A 124 8.08 -17.78 -13.02
C LYS A 124 8.92 -18.95 -12.49
N LYS A 125 10.21 -18.92 -12.82
CA LYS A 125 11.13 -19.95 -12.33
C LYS A 125 11.18 -19.99 -10.81
N LEU A 126 11.20 -18.83 -10.13
CA LEU A 126 11.17 -18.80 -8.67
C LEU A 126 9.84 -19.31 -8.12
N VAL A 127 8.71 -18.82 -8.66
CA VAL A 127 7.36 -19.26 -8.22
C VAL A 127 7.25 -20.78 -8.29
N LEU A 128 7.68 -21.35 -9.41
CA LEU A 128 7.68 -22.80 -9.60
C LEU A 128 8.65 -23.52 -8.65
N GLN A 129 9.90 -23.04 -8.52
CA GLN A 129 10.93 -23.69 -7.70
C GLN A 129 10.63 -23.62 -6.20
N ALA A 130 9.98 -22.57 -5.74
CA ALA A 130 9.65 -22.37 -4.34
C ALA A 130 8.19 -22.74 -4.03
N GLU A 131 7.47 -23.31 -4.98
CA GLU A 131 6.03 -23.62 -4.85
C GLU A 131 5.24 -22.44 -4.27
N ALA A 132 5.62 -21.22 -4.72
CA ALA A 132 5.15 -20.00 -4.08
C ALA A 132 3.76 -19.59 -4.58
N LYS A 133 2.87 -19.23 -3.67
CA LYS A 133 1.63 -18.53 -4.01
C LYS A 133 1.93 -17.06 -4.27
N VAL A 134 1.33 -16.52 -5.33
CA VAL A 134 1.45 -15.10 -5.67
C VAL A 134 0.15 -14.40 -5.31
N VAL A 135 0.26 -13.38 -4.45
CA VAL A 135 -0.88 -12.57 -4.01
C VAL A 135 -0.80 -11.19 -4.64
N VAL A 136 -1.94 -10.72 -5.15
CA VAL A 136 -2.16 -9.41 -5.75
C VAL A 136 -3.31 -8.68 -5.06
N LEU A 137 -3.42 -7.36 -5.27
CA LEU A 137 -4.28 -6.49 -4.47
C LEU A 137 -5.69 -6.30 -5.05
N SER A 138 -5.92 -6.64 -6.32
CA SER A 138 -7.21 -6.43 -6.98
C SER A 138 -7.47 -7.45 -8.09
N GLN A 139 -8.74 -7.56 -8.51
CA GLN A 139 -9.14 -8.37 -9.64
C GLN A 139 -8.52 -7.90 -10.96
N ASP A 140 -8.35 -6.59 -11.15
CA ASP A 140 -7.67 -6.03 -12.32
C ASP A 140 -6.22 -6.53 -12.40
N TRP A 141 -5.54 -6.60 -11.26
CA TRP A 141 -4.19 -7.14 -11.20
C TRP A 141 -4.17 -8.65 -11.45
N HIS A 142 -5.11 -9.39 -10.87
CA HIS A 142 -5.25 -10.82 -11.17
C HIS A 142 -5.41 -11.05 -12.67
N HIS A 143 -6.32 -10.33 -13.31
CA HIS A 143 -6.56 -10.43 -14.75
C HIS A 143 -5.31 -10.08 -15.57
N ASN A 144 -4.64 -8.98 -15.23
CA ASN A 144 -3.44 -8.52 -15.94
C ASN A 144 -2.24 -9.48 -15.76
N TYR A 145 -2.09 -10.08 -14.58
CA TYR A 145 -0.96 -10.98 -14.29
C TYR A 145 -1.22 -12.42 -14.70
N SER A 146 -2.47 -12.90 -14.76
CA SER A 146 -2.78 -14.29 -15.08
C SER A 146 -2.21 -14.74 -16.42
N SER A 147 -2.24 -13.90 -17.44
CA SER A 147 -1.65 -14.17 -18.75
C SER A 147 -0.11 -14.18 -18.75
N THR A 148 0.50 -13.49 -17.79
CA THR A 148 1.95 -13.22 -17.77
C THR A 148 2.70 -14.14 -16.81
N ILE A 149 2.20 -14.35 -15.60
CA ILE A 149 2.90 -15.11 -14.54
C ILE A 149 2.14 -16.35 -14.06
N GLY A 150 0.92 -16.57 -14.53
CA GLY A 150 0.07 -17.67 -14.09
C GLY A 150 -0.89 -17.26 -12.99
N ASP A 151 -1.41 -18.25 -12.26
CA ASP A 151 -2.45 -18.04 -11.26
C ASP A 151 -1.98 -17.12 -10.10
N THR A 152 -2.89 -16.27 -9.65
CA THR A 152 -2.68 -15.35 -8.53
C THR A 152 -3.89 -15.31 -7.62
N ILE A 153 -3.68 -15.06 -6.34
CA ILE A 153 -4.74 -14.93 -5.34
C ILE A 153 -5.00 -13.46 -5.09
N VAL A 154 -6.26 -13.04 -5.05
CA VAL A 154 -6.62 -11.65 -4.78
C VAL A 154 -6.90 -11.47 -3.29
N ILE A 155 -6.02 -10.75 -2.61
CA ILE A 155 -6.23 -10.34 -1.22
C ILE A 155 -5.91 -8.85 -1.13
N PRO A 156 -6.91 -7.98 -0.87
CA PRO A 156 -6.70 -6.55 -0.74
C PRO A 156 -5.88 -6.21 0.51
N ASN A 157 -5.30 -5.01 0.52
CA ASN A 157 -4.67 -4.49 1.74
C ASN A 157 -5.70 -4.38 2.87
N PRO A 158 -5.33 -4.66 4.12
CA PRO A 158 -6.22 -4.55 5.27
C PRO A 158 -6.51 -3.09 5.60
N TYR A 159 -7.71 -2.82 6.09
CA TYR A 159 -8.00 -1.58 6.82
C TYR A 159 -7.28 -1.58 8.17
N ASP A 160 -6.83 -0.41 8.62
CA ASP A 160 -6.28 -0.26 9.97
C ASP A 160 -7.44 -0.07 10.97
N PRO A 161 -7.65 -0.99 11.91
CA PRO A 161 -8.77 -0.92 12.86
C PRO A 161 -8.68 0.26 13.84
N LYS A 162 -7.52 0.93 13.90
CA LYS A 162 -7.31 2.16 14.69
C LYS A 162 -7.93 3.40 14.02
N ILE A 163 -8.21 3.32 12.71
CA ILE A 163 -8.73 4.44 11.93
C ILE A 163 -10.25 4.29 11.83
N THR A 164 -10.95 5.19 12.49
CA THR A 164 -12.41 5.23 12.53
C THR A 164 -12.91 6.65 12.30
N PRO A 165 -14.14 6.84 11.78
CA PRO A 165 -14.76 8.15 11.70
C PRO A 165 -14.77 8.82 13.08
N ALA A 166 -14.64 10.12 13.11
CA ALA A 166 -14.86 10.91 14.32
C ALA A 166 -16.04 11.86 14.10
N ALA A 167 -16.78 12.13 15.17
CA ALA A 167 -17.83 13.15 15.17
C ALA A 167 -17.22 14.57 15.20
N VAL A 168 -16.39 14.89 14.20
CA VAL A 168 -15.71 16.18 14.05
C VAL A 168 -16.27 16.89 12.84
N SER A 169 -16.54 18.19 12.95
CA SER A 169 -16.89 19.00 11.79
C SER A 169 -15.70 19.13 10.85
N ARG A 170 -15.89 18.80 9.57
CA ARG A 170 -14.88 18.97 8.55
C ARG A 170 -14.74 20.45 8.18
N ASP A 171 -13.50 20.90 7.95
CA ASP A 171 -13.24 22.20 7.36
C ASP A 171 -13.59 22.15 5.86
N ARG A 172 -14.64 22.87 5.46
CA ARG A 172 -15.22 22.79 4.12
C ARG A 172 -14.30 23.26 2.99
N GLU A 173 -13.26 24.00 3.30
CA GLU A 173 -12.31 24.57 2.34
C GLU A 173 -10.90 23.96 2.49
N HIS A 174 -10.79 22.74 3.07
CA HIS A 174 -9.51 22.11 3.32
C HIS A 174 -9.31 20.86 2.44
N LEU A 175 -8.43 21.00 1.45
CA LEU A 175 -7.94 19.89 0.61
C LEU A 175 -6.72 19.24 1.25
N LEU A 176 -6.58 17.94 1.07
CA LEU A 176 -5.50 17.13 1.63
C LEU A 176 -4.81 16.30 0.55
N LEU A 177 -3.48 16.26 0.54
CA LEU A 177 -2.68 15.29 -0.20
C LEU A 177 -1.68 14.62 0.74
N LEU A 178 -1.80 13.31 0.89
CA LEU A 178 -0.90 12.51 1.71
C LEU A 178 -0.02 11.62 0.81
N GLY A 179 1.27 11.92 0.76
CA GLY A 179 2.21 11.18 -0.06
C GLY A 179 3.66 11.56 0.25
N ARG A 180 4.59 10.69 -0.15
CA ARG A 180 6.02 10.98 -0.11
C ARG A 180 6.37 12.01 -1.18
N SER A 181 7.52 12.67 -1.03
CA SER A 181 8.11 13.52 -2.09
C SER A 181 8.56 12.64 -3.28
N ASP A 182 7.59 12.26 -4.10
CA ASP A 182 7.79 11.46 -5.29
C ASP A 182 6.96 12.08 -6.42
N PRO A 183 7.55 12.37 -7.60
CA PRO A 183 6.81 12.94 -8.74
C PRO A 183 5.54 12.17 -9.09
N VAL A 184 5.54 10.86 -8.83
CA VAL A 184 4.40 9.97 -9.05
C VAL A 184 3.17 10.36 -8.23
N LYS A 185 3.33 11.02 -7.09
CA LYS A 185 2.23 11.40 -6.19
C LYS A 185 1.46 12.65 -6.64
N GLY A 186 1.94 13.33 -7.68
CA GLY A 186 1.22 14.44 -8.30
C GLY A 186 1.14 15.72 -7.47
N HIS A 187 2.12 16.01 -6.59
CA HIS A 187 2.16 17.24 -5.79
C HIS A 187 2.02 18.51 -6.64
N HIS A 188 2.66 18.54 -7.82
CA HIS A 188 2.57 19.66 -8.74
C HIS A 188 1.13 19.87 -9.22
N MET A 189 0.46 18.81 -9.65
CA MET A 189 -0.93 18.83 -10.09
C MET A 189 -1.87 19.32 -8.97
N ALA A 190 -1.65 18.88 -7.73
CA ALA A 190 -2.44 19.33 -6.59
C ALA A 190 -2.27 20.84 -6.32
N ILE A 191 -1.05 21.38 -6.48
CA ILE A 191 -0.79 22.82 -6.35
C ILE A 191 -1.50 23.60 -7.46
N GLU A 192 -1.44 23.14 -8.70
CA GLU A 192 -2.13 23.78 -9.83
C GLU A 192 -3.65 23.79 -9.62
N ILE A 193 -4.23 22.67 -9.18
CA ILE A 193 -5.67 22.58 -8.85
C ILE A 193 -6.02 23.59 -7.75
N ALA A 194 -5.26 23.64 -6.66
CA ALA A 194 -5.50 24.58 -5.57
C ALA A 194 -5.31 26.03 -5.99
N THR A 195 -4.38 26.32 -6.92
CA THR A 195 -4.15 27.66 -7.48
C THR A 195 -5.36 28.13 -8.26
N GLU A 196 -5.93 27.29 -9.11
CA GLU A 196 -7.13 27.64 -9.88
C GLU A 196 -8.35 27.80 -8.96
N LEU A 197 -8.53 26.91 -8.01
CA LEU A 197 -9.63 26.99 -7.04
C LEU A 197 -9.54 28.22 -6.15
N ASN A 198 -8.35 28.63 -5.73
CA ASN A 198 -8.17 29.81 -4.86
C ASN A 198 -8.59 31.13 -5.52
N LYS A 199 -8.68 31.18 -6.85
CA LYS A 199 -9.22 32.38 -7.58
C LYS A 199 -10.68 32.65 -7.25
N THR A 200 -11.47 31.60 -6.98
CA THR A 200 -12.90 31.69 -6.69
C THR A 200 -13.26 31.36 -5.25
N ARG A 201 -12.33 30.70 -4.53
CA ARG A 201 -12.43 30.27 -3.12
C ARG A 201 -11.21 30.75 -2.33
N PRO A 202 -11.13 32.04 -1.93
CA PRO A 202 -9.95 32.59 -1.28
C PRO A 202 -9.61 31.96 0.10
N SER A 203 -10.59 31.32 0.75
CA SER A 203 -10.41 30.58 2.02
C SER A 203 -9.88 29.16 1.85
N LEU A 204 -9.79 28.66 0.61
CA LEU A 204 -9.35 27.30 0.34
C LEU A 204 -7.88 27.10 0.76
N LYS A 205 -7.65 25.99 1.45
CA LYS A 205 -6.32 25.53 1.90
C LYS A 205 -6.01 24.15 1.33
N LEU A 206 -4.75 23.94 1.00
CA LEU A 206 -4.21 22.63 0.63
C LEU A 206 -3.11 22.25 1.58
N SER A 207 -3.31 21.18 2.35
CA SER A 207 -2.24 20.58 3.17
C SER A 207 -1.61 19.41 2.44
N MET A 208 -0.28 19.38 2.38
CA MET A 208 0.45 18.32 1.68
C MET A 208 1.61 17.78 2.52
N THR A 209 1.71 16.46 2.63
CA THR A 209 2.91 15.79 3.13
C THR A 209 3.94 15.59 2.00
N GLY A 210 5.17 15.23 2.37
CA GLY A 210 6.25 14.96 1.41
C GLY A 210 6.99 16.18 0.90
N ILE A 211 6.50 17.39 1.16
CA ILE A 211 7.20 18.65 0.84
C ILE A 211 7.47 19.43 2.13
N ALA A 212 8.65 20.04 2.21
CA ALA A 212 9.08 20.74 3.42
C ALA A 212 8.78 22.25 3.40
N LYS A 213 8.51 22.82 2.21
CA LYS A 213 8.25 24.25 2.00
C LYS A 213 7.30 24.47 0.84
N SER A 214 6.53 25.55 0.90
CA SER A 214 5.72 26.07 -0.20
C SER A 214 5.87 27.58 -0.27
N SER A 215 5.82 28.15 -1.47
CA SER A 215 5.76 29.59 -1.73
C SER A 215 4.33 30.11 -1.85
N PHE A 216 3.34 29.23 -1.89
CA PHE A 216 1.92 29.59 -2.04
C PHE A 216 1.28 29.73 -0.65
N PRO A 217 0.62 30.87 -0.34
CA PRO A 217 0.08 31.14 1.00
C PRO A 217 -1.08 30.22 1.39
N TYR A 218 -1.78 29.63 0.42
CA TYR A 218 -2.85 28.65 0.61
C TYR A 218 -2.37 27.21 0.66
N VAL A 219 -1.05 26.94 0.54
CA VAL A 219 -0.46 25.62 0.58
C VAL A 219 0.37 25.44 1.85
N THR A 220 -0.06 24.53 2.72
CA THR A 220 0.68 24.14 3.93
C THR A 220 1.53 22.92 3.62
N ALA A 221 2.85 23.09 3.65
CA ALA A 221 3.82 22.03 3.51
C ALA A 221 4.09 21.38 4.87
N LEU A 222 3.63 20.13 5.07
CA LEU A 222 3.68 19.44 6.36
C LEU A 222 4.96 18.62 6.57
N GLY A 223 5.77 18.42 5.51
CA GLY A 223 6.89 17.50 5.59
C GLY A 223 6.42 16.05 5.78
N TRP A 224 6.95 15.38 6.79
CA TRP A 224 6.46 14.08 7.27
C TRP A 224 5.63 14.31 8.54
N VAL A 225 4.47 13.69 8.62
CA VAL A 225 3.58 13.74 9.78
C VAL A 225 3.55 12.38 10.49
N GLU A 226 3.36 12.40 11.79
CA GLU A 226 3.16 11.21 12.59
C GLU A 226 1.74 10.64 12.38
N GLU A 227 1.52 9.41 12.81
CA GLU A 227 0.27 8.67 12.54
C GLU A 227 -0.95 9.38 13.11
N GLU A 228 -0.87 9.89 14.34
CA GLU A 228 -1.96 10.61 15.00
C GLU A 228 -2.33 11.89 14.26
N GLU A 229 -1.35 12.65 13.78
CA GLU A 229 -1.56 13.87 13.01
C GLU A 229 -2.19 13.52 11.65
N LYS A 230 -1.71 12.48 10.99
CA LYS A 230 -2.29 11.98 9.73
C LYS A 230 -3.77 11.63 9.90
N ILE A 231 -4.13 10.92 10.97
CA ILE A 231 -5.51 10.56 11.27
C ILE A 231 -6.37 11.80 11.50
N GLN A 232 -5.86 12.80 12.22
CA GLN A 232 -6.59 14.06 12.42
C GLN A 232 -6.81 14.82 11.12
N LEU A 233 -5.81 14.88 10.25
CA LEU A 233 -5.95 15.48 8.91
C LEU A 233 -7.04 14.78 8.09
N LEU A 234 -7.07 13.44 8.08
CA LEU A 234 -8.09 12.65 7.37
C LEU A 234 -9.50 12.87 7.95
N ARG A 235 -9.62 13.11 9.25
CA ARG A 235 -10.89 13.38 9.93
C ARG A 235 -11.42 14.79 9.70
N THR A 236 -10.54 15.76 9.54
CA THR A 236 -10.90 17.20 9.50
C THR A 236 -10.90 17.81 8.12
N ALA A 237 -10.13 17.29 7.16
CA ALA A 237 -10.16 17.75 5.77
C ALA A 237 -11.52 17.49 5.11
N SER A 238 -11.85 18.26 4.07
CA SER A 238 -13.07 18.09 3.27
C SER A 238 -12.89 17.11 2.12
N LEU A 239 -11.68 16.97 1.60
CA LEU A 239 -11.42 16.18 0.40
C LEU A 239 -9.96 15.71 0.35
N LEU A 240 -9.76 14.42 0.03
CA LEU A 240 -8.44 13.89 -0.33
C LEU A 240 -8.24 14.00 -1.85
N LEU A 241 -7.14 14.62 -2.27
CA LEU A 241 -6.66 14.63 -3.65
C LEU A 241 -5.66 13.48 -3.85
N LEU A 242 -5.87 12.68 -4.90
CA LEU A 242 -4.97 11.60 -5.30
C LEU A 242 -4.61 11.73 -6.80
N PRO A 243 -3.87 12.77 -7.21
CA PRO A 243 -3.46 12.97 -8.59
C PRO A 243 -2.24 12.11 -8.96
N SER A 244 -2.18 10.91 -8.44
CA SER A 244 -1.06 9.98 -8.65
C SER A 244 -1.05 9.46 -10.08
N VAL A 245 0.17 9.27 -10.62
CA VAL A 245 0.39 8.70 -11.97
C VAL A 245 0.14 7.20 -12.00
N TYR A 246 0.45 6.50 -10.92
CA TYR A 246 0.11 5.08 -10.71
C TYR A 246 0.07 4.76 -9.23
N GLU A 247 -0.78 3.82 -8.89
CA GLU A 247 -0.92 3.25 -7.55
C GLU A 247 -1.15 1.74 -7.67
N GLY A 248 -0.87 1.04 -6.57
CA GLY A 248 -1.42 -0.29 -6.36
C GLY A 248 -2.79 -0.17 -5.69
N GLN A 249 -2.81 -0.46 -4.40
CA GLN A 249 -3.92 -0.11 -3.52
C GLN A 249 -3.35 0.78 -2.41
N PRO A 250 -3.41 2.12 -2.58
CA PRO A 250 -2.76 3.03 -1.65
C PRO A 250 -3.47 3.03 -0.29
N MET A 251 -2.73 2.83 0.79
CA MET A 251 -3.27 2.83 2.16
C MET A 251 -4.03 4.11 2.48
N VAL A 252 -3.56 5.25 1.97
CA VAL A 252 -4.24 6.55 2.18
C VAL A 252 -5.68 6.57 1.68
N VAL A 253 -6.01 5.79 0.65
CA VAL A 253 -7.40 5.65 0.15
C VAL A 253 -8.22 4.87 1.16
N LEU A 254 -7.72 3.73 1.66
CA LEU A 254 -8.41 2.94 2.68
C LEU A 254 -8.58 3.74 3.98
N GLU A 255 -7.55 4.47 4.38
CA GLU A 255 -7.56 5.35 5.56
C GLU A 255 -8.59 6.49 5.41
N ALA A 256 -8.65 7.12 4.24
CA ALA A 256 -9.65 8.16 3.94
C ALA A 256 -11.08 7.61 3.93
N MET A 257 -11.29 6.44 3.31
CA MET A 257 -12.58 5.75 3.31
C MET A 257 -13.02 5.37 4.74
N ALA A 258 -12.11 4.85 5.56
CA ALA A 258 -12.36 4.55 6.97
C ALA A 258 -12.77 5.79 7.79
N CYS A 259 -12.26 6.98 7.42
CA CYS A 259 -12.66 8.26 8.00
C CYS A 259 -13.92 8.86 7.37
N GLY A 260 -14.48 8.26 6.32
CA GLY A 260 -15.59 8.86 5.54
C GLY A 260 -15.17 10.14 4.82
N LEU A 261 -13.89 10.30 4.46
CA LEU A 261 -13.38 11.44 3.70
C LEU A 261 -13.59 11.22 2.20
N PRO A 262 -14.27 12.12 1.48
CA PRO A 262 -14.38 12.07 0.04
C PRO A 262 -13.01 12.06 -0.64
N ILE A 263 -12.90 11.35 -1.77
CA ILE A 263 -11.65 11.18 -2.50
C ILE A 263 -11.89 11.53 -3.97
N VAL A 264 -11.04 12.38 -4.52
CA VAL A 264 -10.91 12.59 -5.97
C VAL A 264 -9.55 12.06 -6.42
N ALA A 265 -9.57 11.14 -7.39
CA ALA A 265 -8.38 10.47 -7.88
C ALA A 265 -8.29 10.55 -9.42
N SER A 266 -7.08 10.40 -9.96
CA SER A 266 -6.87 10.30 -11.40
C SER A 266 -7.69 9.16 -12.01
N GLU A 267 -8.34 9.40 -13.14
CA GLU A 267 -9.28 8.46 -13.79
C GLU A 267 -8.64 7.14 -14.18
N HIS A 268 -7.36 7.15 -14.55
CA HIS A 268 -6.62 5.95 -14.97
C HIS A 268 -6.27 4.98 -13.82
N LEU A 269 -6.53 5.36 -12.57
CA LEU A 269 -6.34 4.48 -11.40
C LEU A 269 -7.54 3.53 -11.23
N THR A 270 -7.76 2.64 -12.19
CA THR A 270 -8.96 1.78 -12.28
C THR A 270 -9.11 0.79 -11.12
N SER A 271 -8.00 0.42 -10.47
CA SER A 271 -7.99 -0.52 -9.34
C SER A 271 -8.54 0.02 -8.02
N LEU A 272 -8.85 1.33 -7.96
CA LEU A 272 -9.45 1.94 -6.76
C LEU A 272 -10.96 1.65 -6.68
N PRO A 273 -11.56 1.64 -5.47
CA PRO A 273 -12.99 1.41 -5.28
C PRO A 273 -13.89 2.35 -6.10
N SER A 274 -15.09 1.90 -6.45
CA SER A 274 -16.06 2.66 -7.24
C SER A 274 -16.58 3.92 -6.54
N SER A 275 -16.52 3.96 -5.22
CA SER A 275 -16.87 5.14 -4.41
C SER A 275 -15.87 6.30 -4.54
N VAL A 276 -14.68 6.05 -5.09
CA VAL A 276 -13.67 7.09 -5.36
C VAL A 276 -14.07 7.85 -6.63
N ILE A 277 -14.19 9.17 -6.53
CA ILE A 277 -14.54 10.04 -7.65
C ILE A 277 -13.34 10.15 -8.60
N ARG A 278 -13.59 10.11 -9.90
CA ARG A 278 -12.54 10.11 -10.92
C ARG A 278 -12.47 11.49 -11.61
N ALA A 279 -11.24 11.97 -11.80
CA ALA A 279 -10.98 13.19 -12.57
C ALA A 279 -10.05 12.88 -13.75
N GLY A 280 -10.34 13.50 -14.87
CA GLY A 280 -9.55 13.38 -16.10
C GLY A 280 -8.16 14.04 -16.00
N PRO A 281 -7.40 14.09 -17.11
CA PRO A 281 -5.98 14.45 -17.06
C PRO A 281 -5.73 15.96 -16.90
N THR A 282 -6.73 16.82 -17.04
CA THR A 282 -6.52 18.27 -17.04
C THR A 282 -6.88 18.94 -15.71
N VAL A 283 -6.16 20.00 -15.36
CA VAL A 283 -6.46 20.82 -14.17
C VAL A 283 -7.91 21.32 -14.16
N GLY A 284 -8.44 21.72 -15.33
CA GLY A 284 -9.82 22.21 -15.44
C GLY A 284 -10.88 21.17 -15.06
N GLU A 285 -10.68 19.90 -15.42
CA GLU A 285 -11.56 18.80 -15.03
C GLU A 285 -11.50 18.56 -13.51
N TRP A 286 -10.31 18.57 -12.91
CA TRP A 286 -10.15 18.48 -11.47
C TRP A 286 -10.85 19.62 -10.74
N VAL A 287 -10.66 20.88 -11.19
CA VAL A 287 -11.30 22.06 -10.60
C VAL A 287 -12.81 21.94 -10.62
N LYS A 288 -13.39 21.51 -11.75
CA LYS A 288 -14.84 21.30 -11.89
C LYS A 288 -15.35 20.26 -10.89
N ILE A 289 -14.67 19.12 -10.81
CA ILE A 289 -15.08 18.01 -9.94
C ILE A 289 -14.89 18.38 -8.46
N VAL A 290 -13.74 18.97 -8.10
CA VAL A 290 -13.45 19.37 -6.72
C VAL A 290 -14.47 20.43 -6.26
N ASN A 291 -14.80 21.44 -7.07
CA ASN A 291 -15.85 22.40 -6.76
C ASN A 291 -17.18 21.71 -6.48
N ALA A 292 -17.60 20.80 -7.35
CA ALA A 292 -18.87 20.08 -7.17
C ALA A 292 -18.90 19.29 -5.86
N VAL A 293 -17.79 18.64 -5.49
CA VAL A 293 -17.66 17.89 -4.23
C VAL A 293 -17.67 18.82 -3.02
N LEU A 294 -17.00 19.97 -3.09
CA LEU A 294 -16.98 20.95 -1.99
C LEU A 294 -18.35 21.62 -1.78
N ASP A 295 -19.07 21.89 -2.86
CA ASP A 295 -20.40 22.51 -2.81
C ASP A 295 -21.48 21.54 -2.31
N SER A 296 -21.37 20.27 -2.70
CA SER A 296 -22.29 19.19 -2.32
C SER A 296 -21.51 17.91 -2.01
N PRO A 297 -20.95 17.81 -0.81
CA PRO A 297 -20.18 16.63 -0.42
C PRO A 297 -21.03 15.34 -0.52
N PRO A 298 -20.52 14.29 -1.18
CA PRO A 298 -21.22 13.02 -1.22
C PRO A 298 -21.37 12.46 0.18
N VAL A 299 -22.53 11.87 0.48
CA VAL A 299 -22.69 11.07 1.69
C VAL A 299 -21.87 9.80 1.51
N GLN A 300 -20.80 9.67 2.27
CA GLN A 300 -20.04 8.43 2.30
C GLN A 300 -20.57 7.54 3.42
N GLU A 301 -20.99 6.34 3.06
CA GLU A 301 -21.31 5.33 4.07
C GLU A 301 -20.05 4.99 4.85
N ALA A 302 -20.19 4.91 6.16
CA ALA A 302 -19.09 4.50 7.03
C ALA A 302 -18.74 3.03 6.77
N ILE A 303 -17.47 2.78 6.48
CA ILE A 303 -16.98 1.41 6.33
C ILE A 303 -16.86 0.77 7.70
N ASP A 304 -17.39 -0.42 7.86
CA ASP A 304 -17.11 -1.25 9.05
C ASP A 304 -15.69 -1.85 8.92
N VAL A 305 -14.72 -1.06 9.38
CA VAL A 305 -13.31 -1.41 9.32
C VAL A 305 -12.99 -2.75 9.99
N LYS A 306 -13.77 -3.12 11.03
CA LYS A 306 -13.57 -4.41 11.72
C LYS A 306 -14.06 -5.57 10.88
N ALA A 307 -15.24 -5.44 10.25
CA ALA A 307 -15.76 -6.45 9.34
C ALA A 307 -14.83 -6.68 8.15
N GLU A 308 -14.34 -5.59 7.53
CA GLU A 308 -13.36 -5.64 6.42
C GLU A 308 -12.03 -6.31 6.84
N LEU A 309 -11.55 -6.04 8.06
CA LEU A 309 -10.36 -6.70 8.59
C LEU A 309 -10.59 -8.20 8.75
N VAL A 310 -11.72 -8.61 9.29
CA VAL A 310 -12.09 -10.03 9.46
C VAL A 310 -12.18 -10.74 8.10
N GLU A 311 -12.77 -10.09 7.09
CA GLU A 311 -12.83 -10.64 5.72
C GLU A 311 -11.42 -10.83 5.15
N THR A 312 -10.54 -9.85 5.34
CA THR A 312 -9.15 -9.95 4.90
C THR A 312 -8.40 -11.07 5.63
N GLN A 313 -8.60 -11.22 6.94
CA GLN A 313 -8.02 -12.31 7.74
C GLN A 313 -8.50 -13.68 7.26
N THR A 314 -9.79 -13.82 6.92
CA THR A 314 -10.35 -15.08 6.38
C THR A 314 -9.66 -15.47 5.07
N LYS A 315 -9.45 -14.52 4.15
CA LYS A 315 -8.70 -14.77 2.90
C LYS A 315 -7.26 -15.19 3.17
N TRP A 316 -6.63 -14.63 4.21
CA TRP A 316 -5.27 -15.04 4.59
C TRP A 316 -5.24 -16.43 5.23
N ILE A 317 -6.26 -16.80 6.04
CA ILE A 317 -6.40 -18.19 6.54
C ILE A 317 -6.46 -19.15 5.36
N GLU A 318 -7.34 -18.93 4.41
CA GLU A 318 -7.47 -19.77 3.22
C GLU A 318 -6.16 -19.88 2.43
N CYS A 319 -5.48 -18.74 2.25
CA CYS A 319 -4.17 -18.70 1.57
C CYS A 319 -3.10 -19.51 2.30
N TYR A 320 -3.02 -19.43 3.62
CA TYR A 320 -1.98 -20.10 4.41
C TYR A 320 -2.30 -21.57 4.67
N THR A 321 -3.55 -21.90 5.03
CA THR A 321 -3.95 -23.27 5.39
C THR A 321 -3.96 -24.23 4.22
N SER A 322 -4.31 -23.77 3.01
CA SER A 322 -4.23 -24.62 1.81
C SER A 322 -2.81 -25.11 1.49
N TYR A 323 -1.80 -24.66 2.21
CA TYR A 323 -0.45 -25.22 2.18
C TYR A 323 -0.21 -26.30 3.23
N LEU A 324 -1.01 -26.34 4.30
CA LEU A 324 -0.80 -27.27 5.43
C LEU A 324 -1.56 -28.57 5.26
N THR A 325 -2.47 -28.64 4.28
CA THR A 325 -3.32 -29.79 3.99
C THR A 325 -2.77 -30.73 2.90
N ASP A 326 -1.68 -30.34 2.24
CA ASP A 326 -0.92 -31.13 1.27
C ASP A 326 0.37 -31.69 1.94
#